data_63d28daccbe62d580994ab950a78fef3
#
_entry.id   63d28daccbe62d580994ab950a78fef3
#
_cell.length_a   1.000
_cell.length_b   1.000
_cell.length_c   1.000
_cell.angle_alpha   90.00
_cell.angle_beta   90.00
_cell.angle_gamma   90.00
#
_symmetry.space_group_name_H-M   'P 1'
#
loop_
_entity.id
_entity.type
_entity.pdbx_description
1 polymer ?
#
loop_
_entity_poly.entity_id
_entity_poly.type
_entity_poly.pdbx_seq_one_letter_code
_entity_poly.pdbx_strand_id
1 'polypeptide(L)'
;MARSASEKLDRFYDQFSRNDPVLIVINADPDAIASAMAVSRLLWRRVLTVTISHVNTINRPDNLAMIRLLAVSMTPFNDIDPTQYSKIVIVDSQPNHNEDMDKLQPDVIIDHHPETNVKASFSDVRPTYGATATILTEYLRA
;
A
#
# COMPACT_ATOMS: atom_id res chain seq x y z
N MET A 1 0.74 1.13 25.26
CA MET A 1 0.31 2.47 24.83
C MET A 1 0.24 2.57 23.30
N ALA A 2 -0.81 3.17 22.82
CA ALA A 2 -0.92 3.43 21.38
C ALA A 2 0.12 4.48 20.97
N ARG A 3 0.75 4.28 19.82
CA ARG A 3 1.69 5.25 19.26
C ARG A 3 0.93 6.42 18.64
N SER A 4 1.52 7.61 18.71
CA SER A 4 1.00 8.78 18.01
C SER A 4 1.14 8.61 16.50
N ALA A 5 0.38 9.40 15.73
CA ALA A 5 0.50 9.40 14.27
C ALA A 5 1.92 9.75 13.82
N SER A 6 2.56 10.70 14.50
CA SER A 6 3.94 11.11 14.21
C SER A 6 4.93 9.97 14.44
N GLU A 7 4.79 9.23 15.54
CA GLU A 7 5.65 8.07 15.82
C GLU A 7 5.46 6.95 14.79
N LYS A 8 4.22 6.70 14.38
CA LYS A 8 3.91 5.72 13.34
C LYS A 8 4.52 6.13 12.01
N LEU A 9 4.42 7.40 11.66
CA LEU A 9 5.00 7.94 10.43
C LEU A 9 6.52 7.77 10.43
N ASP A 10 7.20 8.09 11.54
CA ASP A 10 8.64 7.92 11.65
C ASP A 10 9.04 6.46 11.45
N ARG A 11 8.32 5.52 12.05
CA ARG A 11 8.58 4.10 11.90
C ARG A 11 8.29 3.60 10.48
N PHE A 12 7.29 4.16 9.84
CA PHE A 12 7.00 3.88 8.43
C PHE A 12 8.20 4.31 7.57
N TYR A 13 8.68 5.53 7.75
CA TYR A 13 9.82 6.04 6.98
C TYR A 13 11.12 5.27 7.25
N ASP A 14 11.29 4.73 8.45
CA ASP A 14 12.47 3.92 8.80
C ASP A 14 12.59 2.65 7.94
N GLN A 15 11.50 2.22 7.29
CA GLN A 15 11.52 1.04 6.43
C GLN A 15 12.19 1.29 5.08
N PHE A 16 12.45 2.54 4.71
CA PHE A 16 12.83 2.91 3.35
C PHE A 16 14.14 3.69 3.30
N SER A 17 14.84 3.57 2.16
CA SER A 17 16.00 4.38 1.84
C SER A 17 15.85 5.03 0.47
N ARG A 18 16.68 6.03 0.18
CA ARG A 18 16.65 6.76 -1.10
C ARG A 18 16.94 5.89 -2.33
N ASN A 19 17.55 4.74 -2.13
CA ASN A 19 17.93 3.83 -3.23
C ASN A 19 16.89 2.73 -3.47
N ASP A 20 15.80 2.71 -2.70
CA ASP A 20 14.81 1.63 -2.81
C ASP A 20 13.88 1.83 -4.02
N PRO A 21 13.81 0.87 -4.95
CA PRO A 21 12.66 0.72 -5.83
C PRO A 21 11.53 0.04 -5.04
N VAL A 22 10.42 0.75 -4.83
CA VAL A 22 9.31 0.30 -3.99
C VAL A 22 8.15 -0.18 -4.86
N LEU A 23 7.62 -1.35 -4.52
CA LEU A 23 6.42 -1.89 -5.13
C LEU A 23 5.26 -1.79 -4.14
N ILE A 24 4.17 -1.16 -4.56
CA ILE A 24 2.91 -1.14 -3.81
C ILE A 24 1.94 -2.09 -4.52
N VAL A 25 1.44 -3.08 -3.78
CA VAL A 25 0.54 -4.09 -4.34
C VAL A 25 -0.84 -3.93 -3.72
N ILE A 26 -1.87 -3.87 -4.56
CA ILE A 26 -3.25 -3.68 -4.13
C ILE A 26 -4.20 -4.64 -4.84
N ASN A 27 -5.31 -4.93 -4.19
CA ASN A 27 -6.52 -5.43 -4.82
C ASN A 27 -7.36 -4.18 -5.11
N ALA A 28 -7.34 -3.71 -6.35
CA ALA A 28 -7.76 -2.36 -6.68
C ALA A 28 -9.27 -2.16 -6.53
N ASP A 29 -9.63 -1.22 -5.67
CA ASP A 29 -10.93 -0.59 -5.52
C ASP A 29 -10.68 0.88 -5.09
N PRO A 30 -11.70 1.72 -4.94
CA PRO A 30 -11.46 3.13 -4.62
C PRO A 30 -10.63 3.36 -3.35
N ASP A 31 -10.86 2.58 -2.28
CA ASP A 31 -10.10 2.70 -1.03
C ASP A 31 -8.63 2.28 -1.24
N ALA A 32 -8.40 1.15 -1.91
CA ALA A 32 -7.05 0.67 -2.19
C ALA A 32 -6.27 1.64 -3.08
N ILE A 33 -6.91 2.17 -4.11
CA ILE A 33 -6.30 3.14 -5.03
C ILE A 33 -5.93 4.43 -4.28
N ALA A 34 -6.84 4.98 -3.49
CA ALA A 34 -6.57 6.17 -2.68
C ALA A 34 -5.43 5.93 -1.69
N SER A 35 -5.42 4.76 -1.04
CA SER A 35 -4.38 4.37 -0.10
C SER A 35 -3.01 4.25 -0.77
N ALA A 36 -2.96 3.63 -1.94
CA ALA A 36 -1.71 3.52 -2.72
C ALA A 36 -1.19 4.89 -3.15
N MET A 37 -2.07 5.78 -3.58
CA MET A 37 -1.71 7.16 -3.91
C MET A 37 -1.14 7.90 -2.70
N ALA A 38 -1.73 7.71 -1.53
CA ALA A 38 -1.25 8.32 -0.30
C ALA A 38 0.16 7.83 0.06
N VAL A 39 0.40 6.52 -0.02
CA VAL A 39 1.74 5.96 0.22
C VAL A 39 2.74 6.51 -0.80
N SER A 40 2.36 6.56 -2.06
CA SER A 40 3.22 7.13 -3.12
C SER A 40 3.58 8.58 -2.80
N ARG A 41 2.63 9.37 -2.31
CA ARG A 41 2.89 10.76 -1.90
C ARG A 41 3.82 10.85 -0.70
N LEU A 42 3.63 9.98 0.30
CA LEU A 42 4.50 9.93 1.48
C LEU A 42 5.94 9.59 1.10
N LEU A 43 6.13 8.72 0.10
CA LEU A 43 7.45 8.27 -0.34
C LEU A 43 8.10 9.19 -1.38
N TRP A 44 7.40 10.22 -1.83
CA TRP A 44 7.92 11.15 -2.83
C TRP A 44 9.24 11.79 -2.36
N ARG A 45 10.28 11.68 -3.20
CA ARG A 45 11.65 12.13 -2.92
C ARG A 45 12.34 11.42 -1.75
N ARG A 46 11.79 10.30 -1.28
CA ARG A 46 12.37 9.53 -0.19
C ARG A 46 12.88 8.15 -0.63
N VAL A 47 12.47 7.72 -1.80
CA VAL A 47 12.88 6.44 -2.39
C VAL A 47 13.27 6.65 -3.84
N LEU A 48 13.84 5.62 -4.47
CA LEU A 48 14.27 5.72 -5.86
C LEU A 48 13.09 5.80 -6.81
N THR A 49 12.16 4.84 -6.71
CA THR A 49 10.94 4.77 -7.54
C THR A 49 9.81 4.17 -6.74
N VAL A 50 8.57 4.45 -7.17
CA VAL A 50 7.36 3.81 -6.64
C VAL A 50 6.55 3.29 -7.81
N THR A 51 6.22 2.01 -7.78
CA THR A 51 5.35 1.36 -8.75
C THR A 51 4.12 0.84 -8.03
N ILE A 52 2.92 1.15 -8.53
CA ILE A 52 1.66 0.63 -8.01
C ILE A 52 1.20 -0.50 -8.94
N SER A 53 0.95 -1.66 -8.37
CA SER A 53 0.51 -2.85 -9.09
C SER A 53 -0.79 -3.40 -8.50
N HIS A 54 -1.68 -3.87 -9.37
CA HIS A 54 -2.96 -4.46 -8.94
C HIS A 54 -3.02 -5.94 -9.31
N VAL A 55 -3.57 -6.76 -8.40
CA VAL A 55 -3.68 -8.21 -8.57
C VAL A 55 -5.01 -8.62 -9.20
N ASN A 56 -6.00 -7.75 -9.22
CA ASN A 56 -7.32 -8.02 -9.78
C ASN A 56 -7.48 -7.43 -11.17
N THR A 57 -8.50 -7.92 -11.90
CA THR A 57 -8.94 -7.28 -13.14
C THR A 57 -9.77 -6.05 -12.79
N ILE A 58 -9.42 -4.90 -13.38
CA ILE A 58 -10.15 -3.66 -13.13
C ILE A 58 -11.17 -3.47 -14.24
N ASN A 59 -12.46 -3.67 -13.91
CA ASN A 59 -13.55 -3.55 -14.86
C ASN A 59 -14.76 -2.77 -14.34
N ARG A 60 -14.77 -2.41 -13.05
CA ARG A 60 -15.87 -1.63 -12.48
C ARG A 60 -15.78 -0.18 -12.94
N PRO A 61 -16.91 0.43 -13.36
CA PRO A 61 -16.89 1.81 -13.87
C PRO A 61 -16.37 2.84 -12.86
N ASP A 62 -16.64 2.68 -11.57
CA ASP A 62 -16.16 3.58 -10.53
C ASP A 62 -14.63 3.55 -10.39
N ASN A 63 -14.04 2.36 -10.45
CA ASN A 63 -12.58 2.21 -10.41
C ASN A 63 -11.92 2.80 -11.66
N LEU A 64 -12.48 2.52 -12.83
CA LEU A 64 -11.97 3.06 -14.10
C LEU A 64 -12.06 4.58 -14.14
N ALA A 65 -13.18 5.14 -13.65
CA ALA A 65 -13.36 6.59 -13.58
C ALA A 65 -12.33 7.23 -12.64
N MET A 66 -12.09 6.65 -11.48
CA MET A 66 -11.10 7.15 -10.53
C MET A 66 -9.69 7.17 -11.11
N ILE A 67 -9.29 6.07 -11.75
CA ILE A 67 -7.97 5.95 -12.39
C ILE A 67 -7.80 7.02 -13.45
N ARG A 68 -8.82 7.23 -14.27
CA ARG A 68 -8.79 8.21 -15.37
C ARG A 68 -8.74 9.63 -14.84
N LEU A 69 -9.64 9.97 -13.90
CA LEU A 69 -9.78 11.34 -13.39
C LEU A 69 -8.58 11.78 -12.57
N LEU A 70 -7.96 10.86 -11.84
CA LEU A 70 -6.82 11.15 -10.99
C LEU A 70 -5.48 10.84 -11.66
N ALA A 71 -5.51 10.39 -12.91
CA ALA A 71 -4.31 10.04 -13.68
C ALA A 71 -3.39 9.07 -12.92
N VAL A 72 -3.97 8.05 -12.28
CA VAL A 72 -3.20 7.06 -11.52
C VAL A 72 -2.54 6.09 -12.50
N SER A 73 -1.22 5.94 -12.38
CA SER A 73 -0.48 4.96 -13.18
C SER A 73 -0.35 3.66 -12.38
N MET A 74 -0.90 2.57 -12.93
CA MET A 74 -0.86 1.25 -12.29
C MET A 74 -0.52 0.19 -13.33
N THR A 75 0.15 -0.87 -12.87
CA THR A 75 0.58 -1.99 -13.72
C THR A 75 -0.06 -3.28 -13.22
N PRO A 76 -0.60 -4.14 -14.10
CA PRO A 76 -1.07 -5.45 -13.69
C PRO A 76 0.05 -6.27 -13.06
N PHE A 77 -0.27 -7.01 -11.99
CA PHE A 77 0.75 -7.76 -11.24
C PHE A 77 1.46 -8.79 -12.10
N ASN A 78 0.78 -9.38 -13.09
CA ASN A 78 1.38 -10.37 -13.99
C ASN A 78 2.50 -9.76 -14.87
N ASP A 79 2.51 -8.44 -15.04
CA ASP A 79 3.54 -7.74 -15.82
C ASP A 79 4.70 -7.25 -14.93
N ILE A 80 4.69 -7.59 -13.64
CA ILE A 80 5.68 -7.17 -12.66
C ILE A 80 6.56 -8.35 -12.28
N ASP A 81 7.86 -8.10 -12.16
CA ASP A 81 8.80 -9.01 -11.51
C ASP A 81 9.10 -8.48 -10.11
N PRO A 82 8.53 -9.07 -9.05
CA PRO A 82 8.72 -8.57 -7.69
C PRO A 82 10.19 -8.56 -7.23
N THR A 83 11.05 -9.40 -7.83
CA THR A 83 12.47 -9.45 -7.46
C THR A 83 13.24 -8.19 -7.87
N GLN A 84 12.66 -7.35 -8.72
CA GLN A 84 13.25 -6.07 -9.13
C GLN A 84 13.05 -4.96 -8.10
N TYR A 85 12.34 -5.24 -7.02
CA TYR A 85 12.00 -4.26 -5.98
C TYR A 85 12.63 -4.64 -4.66
N SER A 86 13.16 -3.66 -3.94
CA SER A 86 13.80 -3.89 -2.64
C SER A 86 12.84 -3.77 -1.47
N LYS A 87 11.70 -3.10 -1.66
CA LYS A 87 10.66 -2.95 -0.64
C LYS A 87 9.29 -3.20 -1.25
N ILE A 88 8.45 -3.90 -0.50
CA ILE A 88 7.07 -4.23 -0.90
C ILE A 88 6.11 -3.70 0.15
N VAL A 89 5.11 -2.94 -0.31
CA VAL A 89 4.04 -2.37 0.52
C VAL A 89 2.71 -2.97 0.06
N ILE A 90 1.91 -3.44 1.00
CA ILE A 90 0.54 -3.86 0.74
C ILE A 90 -0.38 -2.93 1.51
N VAL A 91 -1.34 -2.32 0.83
CA VAL A 91 -2.36 -1.48 1.45
C VAL A 91 -3.76 -1.99 1.11
N ASP A 92 -4.67 -1.80 2.05
CA ASP A 92 -6.08 -2.22 1.96
C ASP A 92 -6.26 -3.72 1.75
N SER A 93 -5.25 -4.50 2.10
CA SER A 93 -5.26 -5.96 2.03
C SER A 93 -4.15 -6.53 2.90
N GLN A 94 -4.18 -7.86 3.05
CA GLN A 94 -3.13 -8.63 3.71
C GLN A 94 -2.75 -9.79 2.81
N PRO A 95 -1.51 -10.35 2.91
CA PRO A 95 -1.02 -11.34 1.95
C PRO A 95 -1.95 -12.53 1.72
N ASN A 96 -2.58 -13.05 2.76
CA ASN A 96 -3.44 -14.22 2.66
C ASN A 96 -4.84 -13.92 2.05
N HIS A 97 -5.12 -12.67 1.70
CA HIS A 97 -6.36 -12.32 1.01
C HIS A 97 -6.33 -12.64 -0.50
N ASN A 98 -5.15 -12.90 -1.04
CA ASN A 98 -4.97 -13.14 -2.48
C ASN A 98 -3.76 -14.03 -2.72
N GLU A 99 -3.85 -14.97 -3.67
CA GLU A 99 -2.76 -15.91 -3.97
C GLU A 99 -1.48 -15.22 -4.40
N ASP A 100 -1.57 -14.19 -5.21
CA ASP A 100 -0.39 -13.45 -5.67
C ASP A 100 0.28 -12.70 -4.53
N MET A 101 -0.51 -12.10 -3.64
CA MET A 101 0.01 -11.43 -2.45
C MET A 101 0.64 -12.40 -1.45
N ASP A 102 0.09 -13.61 -1.34
CA ASP A 102 0.57 -14.62 -0.39
C ASP A 102 1.99 -15.10 -0.71
N LYS A 103 2.42 -14.94 -1.94
CA LYS A 103 3.78 -15.26 -2.38
C LYS A 103 4.80 -14.18 -2.03
N LEU A 104 4.34 -13.00 -1.61
CA LEU A 104 5.19 -11.85 -1.31
C LEU A 104 5.59 -11.84 0.16
N GLN A 105 6.72 -11.20 0.42
CA GLN A 105 7.16 -10.89 1.79
C GLN A 105 7.12 -9.38 1.95
N PRO A 106 5.98 -8.81 2.37
CA PRO A 106 5.86 -7.37 2.48
C PRO A 106 6.70 -6.81 3.62
N ASP A 107 7.25 -5.64 3.40
CA ASP A 107 7.94 -4.86 4.42
C ASP A 107 6.96 -4.01 5.21
N VAL A 108 5.88 -3.56 4.57
CA VAL A 108 4.86 -2.69 5.16
C VAL A 108 3.48 -3.19 4.80
N ILE A 109 2.60 -3.26 5.80
CA ILE A 109 1.18 -3.55 5.62
C ILE A 109 0.38 -2.47 6.36
N ILE A 110 -0.55 -1.82 5.64
CA ILE A 110 -1.51 -0.89 6.23
C ILE A 110 -2.90 -1.29 5.73
N ASP A 111 -3.79 -1.67 6.64
CA ASP A 111 -5.09 -2.24 6.32
C ASP A 111 -6.13 -1.96 7.40
N HIS A 112 -7.41 -2.06 7.04
CA HIS A 112 -8.51 -1.92 7.99
C HIS A 112 -9.36 -3.19 8.12
N HIS A 113 -9.03 -4.25 7.41
CA HIS A 113 -9.73 -5.54 7.55
C HIS A 113 -9.31 -6.25 8.83
N PRO A 114 -10.08 -7.25 9.31
CA PRO A 114 -9.67 -8.03 10.48
C PRO A 114 -8.25 -8.57 10.31
N GLU A 115 -7.45 -8.44 11.36
CA GLU A 115 -6.05 -8.84 11.31
C GLU A 115 -5.93 -10.35 11.15
N THR A 116 -5.15 -10.77 10.17
CA THR A 116 -4.72 -12.14 9.98
C THR A 116 -3.27 -12.25 10.43
N ASN A 117 -2.80 -13.45 10.69
CA ASN A 117 -1.48 -13.67 11.28
C ASN A 117 -0.35 -13.35 10.29
N VAL A 118 -0.22 -12.10 9.91
CA VAL A 118 0.72 -11.62 8.89
C VAL A 118 1.99 -11.07 9.52
N LYS A 119 3.12 -11.34 8.87
CA LYS A 119 4.43 -10.83 9.30
C LYS A 119 4.93 -9.78 8.32
N ALA A 120 5.27 -8.61 8.83
CA ALA A 120 5.92 -7.53 8.11
C ALA A 120 6.79 -6.74 9.08
N SER A 121 7.82 -6.07 8.58
CA SER A 121 8.68 -5.22 9.43
C SER A 121 7.91 -4.08 10.06
N PHE A 122 6.90 -3.57 9.35
CA PHE A 122 5.97 -2.58 9.86
C PHE A 122 4.55 -2.98 9.46
N SER A 123 3.62 -2.99 10.41
CA SER A 123 2.21 -3.19 10.12
C SER A 123 1.35 -2.25 10.95
N ASP A 124 0.32 -1.69 10.31
CA ASP A 124 -0.70 -0.87 10.96
C ASP A 124 -2.05 -1.35 10.48
N VAL A 125 -2.63 -2.28 11.21
CA VAL A 125 -3.91 -2.89 10.91
C VAL A 125 -4.93 -2.43 11.92
N ARG A 126 -5.98 -1.73 11.45
CA ARG A 126 -6.99 -1.10 12.31
C ARG A 126 -8.40 -1.53 11.90
N PRO A 127 -8.89 -2.68 12.39
CA PRO A 127 -10.20 -3.19 11.99
C PRO A 127 -11.38 -2.29 12.34
N THR A 128 -11.21 -1.37 13.28
CA THR A 128 -12.26 -0.43 13.69
C THR A 128 -12.42 0.76 12.76
N TYR A 129 -11.47 0.98 11.83
CA TYR A 129 -11.56 2.06 10.86
C TYR A 129 -12.44 1.65 9.68
N GLY A 130 -13.23 2.60 9.16
CA GLY A 130 -14.12 2.35 8.03
C GLY A 130 -13.42 2.22 6.68
N ALA A 131 -12.17 2.69 6.57
CA ALA A 131 -11.39 2.64 5.34
C ALA A 131 -9.91 2.76 5.63
N THR A 132 -9.08 2.11 4.81
CA THR A 132 -7.60 2.24 4.90
C THR A 132 -7.16 3.67 4.55
N ALA A 133 -7.82 4.32 3.60
CA ALA A 133 -7.52 5.70 3.24
C ALA A 133 -7.64 6.65 4.43
N THR A 134 -8.53 6.36 5.39
CA THR A 134 -8.64 7.15 6.63
C THR A 134 -7.37 7.02 7.48
N ILE A 135 -6.79 5.83 7.56
CA ILE A 135 -5.52 5.60 8.25
C ILE A 135 -4.42 6.43 7.59
N LEU A 136 -4.31 6.35 6.27
CA LEU A 136 -3.29 7.08 5.50
C LEU A 136 -3.46 8.61 5.61
N THR A 137 -4.68 9.09 5.79
CA THR A 137 -4.93 10.52 6.05
C THR A 137 -4.24 10.98 7.33
N GLU A 138 -4.23 10.17 8.37
CA GLU A 138 -3.50 10.49 9.61
C GLU A 138 -2.00 10.59 9.35
N TYR A 139 -1.44 9.70 8.53
CA TYR A 139 -0.02 9.75 8.15
C TYR A 139 0.30 11.02 7.37
N LEU A 140 -0.54 11.38 6.40
CA LEU A 140 -0.33 12.58 5.58
C LEU A 140 -0.40 13.87 6.39
N ARG A 141 -1.17 13.88 7.48
CA ARG A 141 -1.32 15.03 8.37
C ARG A 141 -0.26 15.08 9.46
N ALA A 142 0.45 14.02 9.66
CA ALA A 142 1.54 13.99 10.63
C ALA A 142 2.81 14.56 10.02
#